data_ae3f8d021b665dcae8b28aee6ab3087e
#
_entry.id   ae3f8d021b665dcae8b28aee6ab3087e
#
_cell.length_a   1.000
_cell.length_b   1.000
_cell.length_c   1.000
_cell.angle_alpha   90.00
_cell.angle_beta   90.00
_cell.angle_gamma   90.00
#
_symmetry.space_group_name_H-M   'P 1'
#
loop_
_entity.id
_entity.type
_entity.pdbx_description
1 polymer ?
#
loop_
_entity_poly.entity_id
_entity_poly.type
_entity_poly.pdbx_seq_one_letter_code
_entity_poly.pdbx_strand_id
1 'polypeptide(L)'
;TPDWLAELLLNEVGYHGNKRKRYLDPASRSGTFLVLAIQRAKEQGQKENLSSIEIAKRIVNNIWGFDLNPMAVIAARTNYLFAMGDLVNELPQLEIPIYLTDSVLTPTSTTADLFGEVLEVSTSVGKFRIPAEWVRNGGTLLTIAAPLVEEMVKNHYSTEEALERFKNEGLVFSTNEDIVRDFYDQLLKLENENKNGIWARFL
;
A
#
# COMPACT_ATOMS: atom_id res chain seq x y z
N THR A 1 6.81 22.68 -1.02
CA THR A 1 8.20 22.79 -1.51
C THR A 1 8.16 23.59 -2.80
N PRO A 2 9.05 24.58 -3.00
CA PRO A 2 9.16 25.29 -4.25
C PRO A 2 9.61 24.33 -5.38
N ASP A 3 9.07 24.52 -6.59
CA ASP A 3 9.32 23.59 -7.71
C ASP A 3 10.79 23.48 -8.07
N TRP A 4 11.52 24.63 -8.09
CA TRP A 4 12.94 24.63 -8.39
C TRP A 4 13.78 23.76 -7.44
N LEU A 5 13.40 23.72 -6.14
CA LEU A 5 14.08 22.90 -5.15
C LEU A 5 13.75 21.42 -5.34
N ALA A 6 12.49 21.11 -5.64
CA ALA A 6 12.08 19.75 -5.92
C ALA A 6 12.74 19.21 -7.20
N GLU A 7 12.87 20.05 -8.24
CA GLU A 7 13.62 19.69 -9.45
C GLU A 7 15.09 19.42 -9.18
N LEU A 8 15.74 20.29 -8.39
CA LEU A 8 17.13 20.10 -7.98
C LEU A 8 17.32 18.76 -7.28
N LEU A 9 16.48 18.45 -6.30
CA LEU A 9 16.58 17.21 -5.54
C LEU A 9 16.31 15.97 -6.41
N LEU A 10 15.34 16.03 -7.33
CA LEU A 10 15.10 14.94 -8.29
C LEU A 10 16.31 14.70 -9.21
N ASN A 11 17.04 15.77 -9.57
CA ASN A 11 18.28 15.65 -10.35
C ASN A 11 19.40 15.01 -9.51
N GLU A 12 19.56 15.43 -8.25
CA GLU A 12 20.57 14.88 -7.35
C GLU A 12 20.38 13.38 -7.10
N VAL A 13 19.14 12.92 -6.90
CA VAL A 13 18.84 11.47 -6.76
C VAL A 13 18.86 10.73 -8.10
N GLY A 14 19.06 11.46 -9.20
CA GLY A 14 19.16 10.91 -10.55
C GLY A 14 17.86 10.28 -11.05
N TYR A 15 16.70 10.82 -10.65
CA TYR A 15 15.41 10.36 -11.16
C TYR A 15 15.03 11.13 -12.43
N HIS A 16 14.98 10.43 -13.56
CA HIS A 16 14.65 10.99 -14.87
C HIS A 16 13.42 10.35 -15.53
N GLY A 17 12.58 9.66 -14.75
CA GLY A 17 11.34 9.03 -15.25
C GLY A 17 11.54 7.71 -16.03
N ASN A 18 12.73 7.11 -15.99
CA ASN A 18 13.01 5.89 -16.73
C ASN A 18 12.40 4.64 -16.05
N LYS A 19 12.14 3.57 -16.82
CA LYS A 19 11.50 2.32 -16.37
C LYS A 19 12.28 1.58 -15.25
N ARG A 20 13.61 1.80 -15.17
CA ARG A 20 14.48 1.03 -14.26
C ARG A 20 14.49 1.59 -12.83
N LYS A 21 13.98 2.80 -12.60
CA LYS A 21 13.96 3.45 -11.29
C LYS A 21 12.55 3.56 -10.77
N ARG A 22 12.34 3.10 -9.55
CA ARG A 22 11.15 3.37 -8.76
C ARG A 22 11.37 4.64 -7.97
N TYR A 23 10.31 5.39 -7.77
CA TYR A 23 10.30 6.61 -7.00
C TYR A 23 9.32 6.47 -5.83
N LEU A 24 9.78 6.77 -4.63
CA LEU A 24 8.96 6.84 -3.43
C LEU A 24 9.20 8.18 -2.74
N ASP A 25 8.11 8.90 -2.47
CA ASP A 25 8.10 10.06 -1.58
C ASP A 25 7.52 9.64 -0.22
N PRO A 26 8.37 9.49 0.82
CA PRO A 26 7.92 8.97 2.12
C PRO A 26 7.20 10.00 3.01
N ALA A 27 7.08 11.25 2.55
CA ALA A 27 6.38 12.35 3.23
C ALA A 27 5.78 13.32 2.21
N SER A 28 4.88 12.78 1.37
CA SER A 28 4.46 13.38 0.11
C SER A 28 3.69 14.71 0.26
N ARG A 29 3.13 15.00 1.44
CA ARG A 29 2.31 16.20 1.67
C ARG A 29 1.27 16.39 0.57
N SER A 30 1.28 17.54 -0.14
CA SER A 30 0.42 17.80 -1.31
C SER A 30 0.92 17.16 -2.61
N GLY A 31 2.04 16.44 -2.61
CA GLY A 31 2.53 15.70 -3.77
C GLY A 31 3.37 16.50 -4.78
N THR A 32 4.00 17.60 -4.41
CA THR A 32 4.85 18.39 -5.34
C THR A 32 5.89 17.52 -6.05
N PHE A 33 6.61 16.71 -5.30
CA PHE A 33 7.62 15.80 -5.86
C PHE A 33 7.01 14.72 -6.75
N LEU A 34 5.82 14.20 -6.38
CA LEU A 34 5.10 13.20 -7.18
C LEU A 34 4.68 13.78 -8.52
N VAL A 35 4.15 15.01 -8.52
CA VAL A 35 3.77 15.71 -9.77
C VAL A 35 4.95 15.86 -10.71
N LEU A 36 6.09 16.32 -10.22
CA LEU A 36 7.31 16.46 -11.03
C LEU A 36 7.85 15.09 -11.50
N ALA A 37 7.78 14.08 -10.65
CA ALA A 37 8.18 12.72 -11.04
C ALA A 37 7.28 12.17 -12.17
N ILE A 38 5.96 12.42 -12.12
CA ILE A 38 5.02 12.04 -13.18
C ILE A 38 5.34 12.78 -14.48
N GLN A 39 5.61 14.08 -14.43
CA GLN A 39 5.98 14.87 -15.60
C GLN A 39 7.22 14.28 -16.27
N ARG A 40 8.27 13.98 -15.51
CA ARG A 40 9.49 13.33 -16.03
C ARG A 40 9.21 11.95 -16.64
N ALA A 41 8.33 11.16 -16.01
CA ALA A 41 7.94 9.85 -16.55
C ALA A 41 7.19 9.97 -17.88
N LYS A 42 6.32 10.99 -18.03
CA LYS A 42 5.62 11.30 -19.29
C LYS A 42 6.61 11.71 -20.38
N GLU A 43 7.47 12.66 -20.10
CA GLU A 43 8.49 13.14 -21.05
C GLU A 43 9.42 12.00 -21.50
N GLN A 44 9.87 11.19 -20.55
CA GLN A 44 10.74 10.06 -20.86
C GLN A 44 10.02 8.99 -21.68
N GLY A 45 8.76 8.69 -21.34
CA GLY A 45 7.93 7.76 -22.11
C GLY A 45 7.68 8.22 -23.54
N GLN A 46 7.47 9.52 -23.76
CA GLN A 46 7.36 10.11 -25.08
C GLN A 46 8.67 10.00 -25.89
N LYS A 47 9.82 10.26 -25.26
CA LYS A 47 11.13 10.09 -25.89
C LYS A 47 11.41 8.62 -26.27
N GLU A 48 10.86 7.69 -25.52
CA GLU A 48 10.96 6.25 -25.79
C GLU A 48 9.88 5.75 -26.77
N ASN A 49 9.02 6.62 -27.29
CA ASN A 49 7.89 6.31 -28.17
C ASN A 49 6.91 5.28 -27.59
N LEU A 50 6.66 5.36 -26.28
CA LEU A 50 5.69 4.50 -25.63
C LEU A 50 4.26 4.95 -25.90
N SER A 51 3.34 3.99 -25.92
CA SER A 51 1.90 4.25 -25.95
C SER A 51 1.40 4.88 -24.65
N SER A 52 0.26 5.57 -24.69
CA SER A 52 -0.35 6.20 -23.52
C SER A 52 -0.57 5.21 -22.37
N ILE A 53 -1.05 4.00 -22.68
CA ILE A 53 -1.24 2.95 -21.69
C ILE A 53 0.07 2.47 -21.04
N GLU A 54 1.16 2.40 -21.80
CA GLU A 54 2.47 2.02 -21.25
C GLU A 54 3.03 3.10 -20.34
N ILE A 55 2.84 4.38 -20.70
CA ILE A 55 3.21 5.53 -19.86
C ILE A 55 2.38 5.52 -18.58
N ALA A 56 1.04 5.34 -18.69
CA ALA A 56 0.15 5.29 -17.54
C ALA A 56 0.54 4.16 -16.57
N LYS A 57 0.76 2.95 -17.07
CA LYS A 57 1.22 1.81 -16.27
C LYS A 57 2.59 2.06 -15.64
N ARG A 58 3.52 2.69 -16.36
CA ARG A 58 4.83 3.07 -15.81
C ARG A 58 4.68 4.00 -14.61
N ILE A 59 3.81 5.00 -14.69
CA ILE A 59 3.59 5.97 -13.62
C ILE A 59 3.05 5.26 -12.38
N VAL A 60 1.94 4.52 -12.47
CA VAL A 60 1.30 3.91 -11.29
C VAL A 60 2.14 2.80 -10.65
N ASN A 61 2.95 2.10 -11.45
CA ASN A 61 3.79 1.02 -10.94
C ASN A 61 5.13 1.48 -10.35
N ASN A 62 5.56 2.73 -10.62
CA ASN A 62 6.89 3.18 -10.22
C ASN A 62 6.92 4.49 -9.41
N ILE A 63 5.82 5.21 -9.27
CA ILE A 63 5.78 6.48 -8.53
C ILE A 63 4.78 6.39 -7.39
N TRP A 64 5.29 6.29 -6.17
CA TRP A 64 4.52 6.05 -4.96
C TRP A 64 4.70 7.17 -3.95
N GLY A 65 3.71 7.36 -3.09
CA GLY A 65 3.76 8.36 -2.02
C GLY A 65 3.18 7.83 -0.71
N PHE A 66 3.79 8.26 0.40
CA PHE A 66 3.31 8.00 1.75
C PHE A 66 3.13 9.32 2.48
N ASP A 67 2.14 9.40 3.37
CA ASP A 67 2.00 10.49 4.34
C ASP A 67 1.20 10.03 5.56
N LEU A 68 1.49 10.59 6.72
CA LEU A 68 0.75 10.36 7.97
C LEU A 68 -0.53 11.19 8.06
N ASN A 69 -0.62 12.28 7.30
CA ASN A 69 -1.74 13.19 7.36
C ASN A 69 -2.79 12.82 6.30
N PRO A 70 -4.01 12.42 6.66
CA PRO A 70 -5.05 12.05 5.71
C PRO A 70 -5.42 13.17 4.74
N MET A 71 -5.38 14.44 5.16
CA MET A 71 -5.65 15.57 4.28
C MET A 71 -4.54 15.75 3.24
N ALA A 72 -3.28 15.48 3.63
CA ALA A 72 -2.15 15.49 2.71
C ALA A 72 -2.29 14.38 1.66
N VAL A 73 -2.68 13.17 2.07
CA VAL A 73 -2.94 12.05 1.15
C VAL A 73 -4.04 12.39 0.14
N ILE A 74 -5.16 12.99 0.58
CA ILE A 74 -6.23 13.41 -0.32
C ILE A 74 -5.72 14.45 -1.32
N ALA A 75 -5.01 15.47 -0.85
CA ALA A 75 -4.44 16.50 -1.72
C ALA A 75 -3.43 15.92 -2.72
N ALA A 76 -2.55 15.03 -2.26
CA ALA A 76 -1.56 14.37 -3.11
C ALA A 76 -2.22 13.48 -4.17
N ARG A 77 -3.26 12.70 -3.82
CA ARG A 77 -4.04 11.90 -4.77
C ARG A 77 -4.72 12.76 -5.83
N THR A 78 -5.28 13.88 -5.42
CA THR A 78 -5.89 14.85 -6.36
C THR A 78 -4.85 15.41 -7.33
N ASN A 79 -3.70 15.85 -6.82
CA ASN A 79 -2.63 16.40 -7.65
C ASN A 79 -1.97 15.33 -8.55
N TYR A 80 -1.91 14.08 -8.09
CA TYR A 80 -1.46 12.94 -8.88
C TYR A 80 -2.37 12.73 -10.10
N LEU A 81 -3.70 12.73 -9.89
CA LEU A 81 -4.67 12.62 -10.99
C LEU A 81 -4.54 13.78 -11.98
N PHE A 82 -4.42 15.01 -11.51
CA PHE A 82 -4.20 16.16 -12.39
C PHE A 82 -2.90 16.04 -13.18
N ALA A 83 -1.82 15.57 -12.55
CA ALA A 83 -0.55 15.35 -13.24
C ALA A 83 -0.63 14.24 -14.30
N MET A 84 -1.42 13.18 -14.04
CA MET A 84 -1.67 12.13 -15.03
C MET A 84 -2.48 12.66 -16.24
N GLY A 85 -3.45 13.55 -16.01
CA GLY A 85 -4.29 14.09 -17.06
C GLY A 85 -5.04 12.98 -17.82
N ASP A 86 -5.04 13.04 -19.16
CA ASP A 86 -5.78 12.09 -20.02
C ASP A 86 -5.31 10.63 -19.85
N LEU A 87 -4.12 10.38 -19.32
CA LEU A 87 -3.62 9.04 -19.06
C LEU A 87 -4.46 8.25 -18.05
N VAL A 88 -5.29 8.91 -17.24
CA VAL A 88 -6.25 8.28 -16.32
C VAL A 88 -7.24 7.39 -17.10
N ASN A 89 -7.65 7.81 -18.30
CA ASN A 89 -8.60 7.09 -19.13
C ASN A 89 -8.06 5.75 -19.67
N GLU A 90 -6.75 5.58 -19.67
CA GLU A 90 -6.09 4.35 -20.12
C GLU A 90 -6.15 3.21 -19.09
N LEU A 91 -6.54 3.50 -17.85
CA LEU A 91 -6.55 2.56 -16.73
C LEU A 91 -7.97 2.43 -16.14
N PRO A 92 -8.78 1.45 -16.60
CA PRO A 92 -10.18 1.29 -16.15
C PRO A 92 -10.33 1.06 -14.63
N GLN A 93 -9.30 0.49 -14.01
CA GLN A 93 -9.22 0.27 -12.55
C GLN A 93 -7.94 0.94 -12.03
N LEU A 94 -7.99 2.27 -11.94
CA LEU A 94 -6.86 3.05 -11.43
C LEU A 94 -6.86 3.07 -9.91
N GLU A 95 -5.86 2.43 -9.32
CA GLU A 95 -5.48 2.66 -7.92
C GLU A 95 -4.36 3.70 -7.89
N ILE A 96 -4.59 4.81 -7.14
CA ILE A 96 -3.58 5.86 -6.99
C ILE A 96 -2.60 5.43 -5.90
N PRO A 97 -1.31 5.25 -6.21
CA PRO A 97 -0.33 4.66 -5.30
C PRO A 97 0.18 5.67 -4.25
N ILE A 98 -0.74 6.28 -3.51
CA ILE A 98 -0.46 7.19 -2.40
C ILE A 98 -1.23 6.70 -1.18
N TYR A 99 -0.50 6.37 -0.12
CA TYR A 99 -1.05 5.66 1.03
C TYR A 99 -0.90 6.47 2.32
N LEU A 100 -1.93 6.37 3.18
CA LEU A 100 -1.89 6.88 4.54
C LEU A 100 -1.10 5.88 5.40
N THR A 101 0.17 6.16 5.62
CA THR A 101 1.04 5.27 6.37
C THR A 101 2.20 6.01 7.02
N ASP A 102 2.73 5.41 8.09
CA ASP A 102 3.97 5.86 8.72
C ASP A 102 5.17 5.24 7.99
N SER A 103 5.95 6.07 7.34
CA SER A 103 7.15 5.65 6.61
C SER A 103 8.33 5.30 7.53
N VAL A 104 8.26 5.65 8.83
CA VAL A 104 9.30 5.40 9.83
C VAL A 104 9.01 4.13 10.63
N LEU A 105 7.74 3.92 11.00
CA LEU A 105 7.30 2.72 11.72
C LEU A 105 7.06 1.56 10.75
N THR A 106 8.12 1.11 10.10
CA THR A 106 8.04 -0.09 9.26
C THR A 106 8.15 -1.34 10.13
N PRO A 107 7.44 -2.42 9.82
CA PRO A 107 7.60 -3.70 10.51
C PRO A 107 9.06 -4.17 10.38
N THR A 108 9.77 -4.24 11.49
CA THR A 108 11.23 -4.41 11.48
C THR A 108 11.72 -5.84 11.72
N SER A 109 10.86 -6.79 12.06
CA SER A 109 11.31 -8.15 12.37
C SER A 109 10.36 -9.22 11.87
N THR A 110 10.89 -10.07 11.02
CA THR A 110 10.38 -11.44 10.86
C THR A 110 10.96 -12.25 12.02
N THR A 111 10.16 -12.58 13.01
CA THR A 111 10.55 -13.57 14.02
C THR A 111 10.09 -14.94 13.57
N ALA A 112 11.00 -15.90 13.49
CA ALA A 112 10.63 -17.30 13.33
C ALA A 112 10.11 -17.80 14.69
N ASP A 113 8.83 -18.15 14.73
CA ASP A 113 8.18 -18.79 15.87
C ASP A 113 8.03 -20.30 15.59
N LEU A 114 7.68 -21.07 16.62
CA LEU A 114 7.37 -22.51 16.49
C LEU A 114 6.24 -22.79 15.46
N PHE A 115 5.44 -21.77 15.14
CA PHE A 115 4.31 -21.81 14.22
C PHE A 115 4.57 -21.19 12.82
N GLY A 116 5.83 -20.84 12.50
CA GLY A 116 6.19 -20.27 11.20
C GLY A 116 6.84 -18.88 11.31
N GLU A 117 7.10 -18.26 10.14
CA GLU A 117 7.63 -16.91 10.11
C GLU A 117 6.48 -15.89 10.27
N VAL A 118 6.62 -15.02 11.24
CA VAL A 118 5.63 -14.01 11.64
C VAL A 118 6.17 -12.62 11.43
N LEU A 119 5.36 -11.76 10.86
CA LEU A 119 5.61 -10.33 10.81
C LEU A 119 4.81 -9.64 11.93
N GLU A 120 5.49 -8.95 12.83
CA GLU A 120 4.84 -8.12 13.85
C GLU A 120 4.63 -6.71 13.29
N VAL A 121 3.36 -6.27 13.25
CA VAL A 121 2.95 -4.94 12.82
C VAL A 121 2.49 -4.15 14.04
N SER A 122 3.20 -3.09 14.37
CA SER A 122 2.83 -2.18 15.46
C SER A 122 1.89 -1.09 14.93
N THR A 123 0.73 -0.95 15.56
CA THR A 123 -0.28 0.06 15.21
C THR A 123 -0.63 0.91 16.45
N SER A 124 -1.41 1.96 16.26
CA SER A 124 -1.91 2.79 17.36
C SER A 124 -2.89 2.08 18.29
N VAL A 125 -3.43 0.92 17.89
CA VAL A 125 -4.40 0.14 18.65
C VAL A 125 -3.82 -1.17 19.20
N GLY A 126 -2.56 -1.47 18.90
CA GLY A 126 -1.87 -2.66 19.40
C GLY A 126 -0.87 -3.22 18.39
N LYS A 127 -0.32 -4.36 18.77
CA LYS A 127 0.59 -5.14 17.93
C LYS A 127 -0.16 -6.32 17.34
N PHE A 128 -0.01 -6.48 16.04
CA PHE A 128 -0.62 -7.58 15.29
C PHE A 128 0.45 -8.49 14.74
N ARG A 129 0.18 -9.78 14.75
CA ARG A 129 1.04 -10.80 14.16
C ARG A 129 0.34 -11.32 12.91
N ILE A 130 0.96 -11.16 11.76
CA ILE A 130 0.46 -11.67 10.49
C ILE A 130 1.45 -12.68 9.90
N PRO A 131 0.98 -13.66 9.12
CA PRO A 131 1.88 -14.59 8.44
C PRO A 131 2.84 -13.83 7.50
N ALA A 132 4.14 -14.07 7.63
CA ALA A 132 5.13 -13.42 6.75
C ALA A 132 4.92 -13.76 5.26
N GLU A 133 4.31 -14.90 4.98
CA GLU A 133 3.96 -15.33 3.62
C GLU A 133 2.98 -14.37 2.94
N TRP A 134 2.08 -13.74 3.70
CA TRP A 134 1.13 -12.77 3.16
C TRP A 134 1.80 -11.53 2.57
N VAL A 135 2.99 -11.18 3.08
CA VAL A 135 3.74 -9.99 2.69
C VAL A 135 4.84 -10.30 1.68
N ARG A 136 5.26 -11.56 1.59
CA ARG A 136 6.26 -12.00 0.60
C ARG A 136 5.77 -11.79 -0.83
N ASN A 137 6.71 -11.75 -1.76
CA ASN A 137 6.44 -11.60 -3.20
C ASN A 137 5.60 -10.35 -3.55
N GLY A 138 5.86 -9.24 -2.84
CA GLY A 138 5.16 -7.97 -3.10
C GLY A 138 3.76 -7.90 -2.46
N GLY A 139 3.45 -8.75 -1.47
CA GLY A 139 2.20 -8.67 -0.72
C GLY A 139 0.97 -9.20 -1.47
N THR A 140 1.17 -10.07 -2.47
CA THR A 140 0.05 -10.61 -3.27
C THR A 140 -1.03 -11.26 -2.40
N LEU A 141 -0.63 -12.08 -1.40
CA LEU A 141 -1.59 -12.72 -0.51
C LEU A 141 -2.26 -11.71 0.44
N LEU A 142 -1.53 -10.69 0.88
CA LEU A 142 -2.10 -9.61 1.70
C LEU A 142 -3.16 -8.81 0.93
N THR A 143 -2.95 -8.57 -0.35
CA THR A 143 -3.93 -7.88 -1.22
C THR A 143 -5.24 -8.68 -1.33
N ILE A 144 -5.19 -10.01 -1.25
CA ILE A 144 -6.38 -10.87 -1.21
C ILE A 144 -6.96 -10.91 0.21
N ALA A 145 -6.11 -11.03 1.22
CA ALA A 145 -6.53 -11.17 2.62
C ALA A 145 -7.23 -9.92 3.16
N ALA A 146 -6.72 -8.72 2.86
CA ALA A 146 -7.20 -7.48 3.47
C ALA A 146 -8.69 -7.19 3.20
N PRO A 147 -9.20 -7.19 1.95
CA PRO A 147 -10.63 -6.98 1.70
C PRO A 147 -11.50 -8.11 2.26
N LEU A 148 -11.01 -9.35 2.25
CA LEU A 148 -11.72 -10.49 2.79
C LEU A 148 -11.89 -10.38 4.31
N VAL A 149 -10.84 -10.00 5.02
CA VAL A 149 -10.86 -9.73 6.46
C VAL A 149 -11.84 -8.60 6.78
N GLU A 150 -11.80 -7.50 6.02
CA GLU A 150 -12.72 -6.38 6.21
C GLU A 150 -14.19 -6.81 6.08
N GLU A 151 -14.50 -7.57 5.02
CA GLU A 151 -15.84 -8.12 4.80
C GLU A 151 -16.30 -8.99 5.98
N MET A 152 -15.46 -9.94 6.41
CA MET A 152 -15.81 -10.91 7.45
C MET A 152 -15.96 -10.25 8.82
N VAL A 153 -15.08 -9.31 9.18
CA VAL A 153 -15.17 -8.57 10.45
C VAL A 153 -16.43 -7.71 10.50
N LYS A 154 -16.75 -6.98 9.42
CA LYS A 154 -17.97 -6.17 9.32
C LYS A 154 -19.26 -7.02 9.41
N ASN A 155 -19.22 -8.22 8.89
CA ASN A 155 -20.37 -9.14 8.91
C ASN A 155 -20.35 -10.08 10.12
N HIS A 156 -19.47 -9.86 11.10
CA HIS A 156 -19.36 -10.61 12.35
C HIS A 156 -19.23 -12.14 12.16
N TYR A 157 -18.44 -12.57 11.17
CA TYR A 157 -18.13 -13.98 10.99
C TYR A 157 -17.42 -14.51 12.24
N SER A 158 -17.75 -15.73 12.66
CA SER A 158 -16.97 -16.41 13.70
C SER A 158 -15.55 -16.73 13.20
N THR A 159 -14.64 -16.95 14.13
CA THR A 159 -13.24 -17.28 13.79
C THR A 159 -13.14 -18.56 12.98
N GLU A 160 -14.01 -19.54 13.25
CA GLU A 160 -14.08 -20.80 12.52
C GLU A 160 -14.52 -20.59 11.06
N GLU A 161 -15.56 -19.80 10.83
CA GLU A 161 -16.04 -19.45 9.49
C GLU A 161 -14.99 -18.66 8.71
N ALA A 162 -14.31 -17.73 9.38
CA ALA A 162 -13.23 -16.96 8.77
C ALA A 162 -12.05 -17.84 8.37
N LEU A 163 -11.63 -18.77 9.23
CA LEU A 163 -10.54 -19.70 8.92
C LEU A 163 -10.89 -20.61 7.74
N GLU A 164 -12.13 -21.10 7.66
CA GLU A 164 -12.57 -21.89 6.52
C GLU A 164 -12.52 -21.08 5.22
N ARG A 165 -12.95 -19.83 5.27
CA ARG A 165 -12.90 -18.93 4.13
C ARG A 165 -11.47 -18.65 3.71
N PHE A 166 -10.56 -18.38 4.66
CA PHE A 166 -9.14 -18.19 4.39
C PHE A 166 -8.48 -19.44 3.79
N LYS A 167 -8.86 -20.64 4.24
CA LYS A 167 -8.38 -21.92 3.67
C LYS A 167 -8.81 -22.05 2.20
N ASN A 168 -10.05 -21.72 1.89
CA ASN A 168 -10.59 -21.78 0.54
C ASN A 168 -9.89 -20.81 -0.44
N GLU A 169 -9.41 -19.68 0.07
CA GLU A 169 -8.65 -18.69 -0.71
C GLU A 169 -7.13 -18.95 -0.71
N GLY A 170 -6.68 -20.04 -0.09
CA GLY A 170 -5.25 -20.39 -0.04
C GLY A 170 -4.40 -19.47 0.84
N LEU A 171 -5.01 -18.84 1.85
CA LEU A 171 -4.35 -17.92 2.77
C LEU A 171 -3.91 -18.59 4.07
N VAL A 172 -4.47 -19.75 4.40
CA VAL A 172 -4.17 -20.54 5.59
C VAL A 172 -3.53 -21.86 5.20
N PHE A 173 -2.39 -22.12 5.81
CA PHE A 173 -1.64 -23.37 5.73
C PHE A 173 -1.52 -23.98 7.13
N SER A 174 -1.15 -25.24 7.23
CA SER A 174 -0.95 -25.91 8.54
C SER A 174 0.09 -25.24 9.44
N THR A 175 1.00 -24.44 8.84
CA THR A 175 2.09 -23.75 9.52
C THR A 175 1.71 -22.36 10.03
N ASN A 176 0.58 -21.79 9.62
CA ASN A 176 0.20 -20.42 9.97
C ASN A 176 -1.23 -20.27 10.51
N GLU A 177 -1.96 -21.37 10.68
CA GLU A 177 -3.39 -21.35 11.11
C GLU A 177 -3.58 -20.64 12.44
N ASP A 178 -2.72 -20.92 13.43
CA ASP A 178 -2.80 -20.29 14.75
C ASP A 178 -2.53 -18.79 14.69
N ILE A 179 -1.61 -18.37 13.82
CA ILE A 179 -1.29 -16.95 13.63
C ILE A 179 -2.48 -16.21 13.02
N VAL A 180 -3.13 -16.80 12.02
CA VAL A 180 -4.30 -16.21 11.36
C VAL A 180 -5.49 -16.18 12.31
N ARG A 181 -5.67 -17.21 13.13
CA ARG A 181 -6.70 -17.27 14.20
C ARG A 181 -6.50 -16.12 15.19
N ASP A 182 -5.34 -16.01 15.79
CA ASP A 182 -5.02 -14.95 16.75
C ASP A 182 -5.19 -13.55 16.14
N PHE A 183 -4.76 -13.36 14.91
CA PHE A 183 -4.93 -12.12 14.18
C PHE A 183 -6.42 -11.75 14.02
N TYR A 184 -7.24 -12.69 13.57
CA TYR A 184 -8.65 -12.45 13.35
C TYR A 184 -9.41 -12.22 14.65
N ASP A 185 -9.12 -12.98 15.72
CA ASP A 185 -9.71 -12.80 17.06
C ASP A 185 -9.41 -11.42 17.63
N GLN A 186 -8.18 -10.91 17.43
CA GLN A 186 -7.83 -9.55 17.85
C GLN A 186 -8.66 -8.50 17.11
N LEU A 187 -8.90 -8.69 15.82
CA LEU A 187 -9.70 -7.76 15.02
C LEU A 187 -11.17 -7.78 15.43
N LEU A 188 -11.77 -8.95 15.66
CA LEU A 188 -13.12 -9.07 16.18
C LEU A 188 -13.29 -8.38 17.53
N LYS A 189 -12.31 -8.55 18.43
CA LYS A 189 -12.32 -7.87 19.73
C LYS A 189 -12.32 -6.36 19.58
N LEU A 190 -11.49 -5.82 18.69
CA LEU A 190 -11.43 -4.38 18.46
C LEU A 190 -12.68 -3.82 17.79
N GLU A 191 -13.32 -4.57 16.91
CA GLU A 191 -14.59 -4.19 16.31
C GLU A 191 -15.70 -4.15 17.38
N ASN A 192 -15.78 -5.16 18.24
CA ASN A 192 -16.74 -5.21 19.35
C ASN A 192 -16.55 -4.10 20.39
N GLU A 193 -15.32 -3.60 20.56
CA GLU A 193 -15.02 -2.47 21.44
C GLU A 193 -15.36 -1.10 20.80
N ASN A 194 -16.07 -1.08 19.66
CA ASN A 194 -16.39 0.13 18.88
C ASN A 194 -15.18 1.03 18.56
N LYS A 195 -14.00 0.46 18.45
CA LYS A 195 -12.81 1.17 17.99
C LYS A 195 -12.80 1.26 16.45
N ASN A 196 -13.92 1.74 15.91
CA ASN A 196 -14.15 1.92 14.48
C ASN A 196 -13.02 2.73 13.84
N GLY A 197 -12.57 2.31 12.67
CA GLY A 197 -11.50 2.96 11.91
C GLY A 197 -10.15 2.25 11.94
N ILE A 198 -10.11 1.01 12.45
CA ILE A 198 -8.90 0.16 12.42
C ILE A 198 -8.41 -0.04 10.99
N TRP A 199 -9.33 -0.31 10.08
CA TRP A 199 -9.03 -0.56 8.67
C TRP A 199 -8.41 0.63 7.96
N ALA A 200 -8.86 1.85 8.26
CA ALA A 200 -8.25 3.06 7.75
C ALA A 200 -6.83 3.30 8.28
N ARG A 201 -6.40 2.54 9.29
CA ARG A 201 -5.08 2.64 9.91
C ARG A 201 -4.20 1.40 9.64
N PHE A 202 -4.80 0.34 9.11
CA PHE A 202 -4.12 -0.91 8.77
C PHE A 202 -3.73 -0.95 7.28
N LEU A 203 -4.52 -0.30 6.44
CA LEU A 203 -4.32 -0.13 5.00
C LEU A 203 -3.74 1.23 4.67
#